data_424d6b8308ef639fe2cb0e537402d3fb
#
_entry.id   424d6b8308ef639fe2cb0e537402d3fb
#
_cell.length_a   1.000
_cell.length_b   1.000
_cell.length_c   1.000
_cell.angle_alpha   90.00
_cell.angle_beta   90.00
_cell.angle_gamma   90.00
#
_symmetry.space_group_name_H-M   'P 1'
#
loop_
_entity.id
_entity.type
_entity.pdbx_description
1 polymer ?
#
loop_
_entity_poly.entity_id
_entity_poly.type
_entity_poly.pdbx_seq_one_letter_code
_entity_poly.pdbx_strand_id
1 'polypeptide(L)'
;VEEIAADMHIDRMDVVLALEAIQDPVSLFEPVCSDGSDALCIVDQVKDERVRDEDWVQDIAISDAMGHLNEREKKILRMRFFEGRTQMEVAGEIGISQAQVSRLEKHALMNMRKHLGE
;
A
#
# COMPACT_ATOMS: atom_id res chain seq x y z
N VAL A 1 -6.40 40.00 11.40
CA VAL A 1 -7.18 38.81 11.80
C VAL A 1 -8.25 39.22 12.83
N GLU A 2 -7.91 39.93 13.89
CA GLU A 2 -8.83 40.27 14.97
C GLU A 2 -9.95 41.22 14.51
N GLU A 3 -9.63 42.22 13.69
CA GLU A 3 -10.61 43.13 13.09
C GLU A 3 -11.60 42.42 12.17
N ILE A 4 -11.09 41.47 11.37
CA ILE A 4 -11.93 40.65 10.47
C ILE A 4 -12.87 39.75 11.29
N ALA A 5 -12.34 39.09 12.33
CA ALA A 5 -13.13 38.25 13.22
C ALA A 5 -14.26 39.01 13.91
N ALA A 6 -13.96 40.25 14.37
CA ALA A 6 -14.94 41.12 15.01
C ALA A 6 -16.01 41.64 14.02
N ASP A 7 -15.61 41.99 12.81
CA ASP A 7 -16.52 42.54 11.79
C ASP A 7 -17.44 41.43 11.23
N MET A 8 -16.90 40.22 11.03
CA MET A 8 -17.64 39.05 10.51
C MET A 8 -18.38 38.27 11.61
N HIS A 9 -18.20 38.59 12.87
CA HIS A 9 -18.77 37.86 14.02
C HIS A 9 -18.43 36.35 14.01
N ILE A 10 -17.21 35.97 13.61
CA ILE A 10 -16.69 34.61 13.61
C ILE A 10 -15.49 34.50 14.54
N ASP A 11 -15.11 33.23 14.90
CA ASP A 11 -13.94 33.01 15.74
C ASP A 11 -12.64 33.36 14.98
N ARG A 12 -11.66 33.89 15.72
CA ARG A 12 -10.32 34.19 15.19
C ARG A 12 -9.67 32.98 14.51
N MET A 13 -9.91 31.79 15.06
CA MET A 13 -9.38 30.53 14.48
C MET A 13 -9.95 30.25 13.10
N ASP A 14 -11.24 30.54 12.88
CA ASP A 14 -11.89 30.35 11.57
C ASP A 14 -11.31 31.30 10.51
N VAL A 15 -10.95 32.53 10.89
CA VAL A 15 -10.29 33.49 10.00
C VAL A 15 -8.88 32.97 9.61
N VAL A 16 -8.12 32.45 10.58
CA VAL A 16 -6.78 31.87 10.30
C VAL A 16 -6.87 30.69 9.36
N LEU A 17 -7.78 29.76 9.64
CA LEU A 17 -7.99 28.57 8.78
C LEU A 17 -8.43 28.97 7.36
N ALA A 18 -9.29 29.98 7.23
CA ALA A 18 -9.72 30.48 5.93
C ALA A 18 -8.56 31.14 5.15
N LEU A 19 -7.68 31.86 5.82
CA LEU A 19 -6.50 32.48 5.21
C LEU A 19 -5.47 31.43 4.78
N GLU A 20 -5.28 30.38 5.57
CA GLU A 20 -4.41 29.25 5.20
C GLU A 20 -4.95 28.45 4.02
N ALA A 21 -6.28 28.36 3.87
CA ALA A 21 -6.92 27.65 2.76
C ALA A 21 -6.78 28.34 1.40
N ILE A 22 -6.40 29.63 1.37
CA ILE A 22 -6.25 30.44 0.13
C ILE A 22 -4.83 30.31 -0.47
N GLN A 23 -3.96 29.46 0.07
CA GLN A 23 -2.63 29.28 -0.48
C GLN A 23 -2.70 28.71 -1.89
N ASP A 24 -2.01 29.39 -2.82
CA ASP A 24 -1.89 28.90 -4.19
C ASP A 24 -1.11 27.57 -4.24
N PRO A 25 -1.58 26.59 -5.02
CA PRO A 25 -0.86 25.34 -5.18
C PRO A 25 0.50 25.58 -5.86
N VAL A 26 1.55 24.99 -5.32
CA VAL A 26 2.90 25.05 -5.87
C VAL A 26 3.07 23.93 -6.91
N SER A 27 3.72 24.22 -8.04
CA SER A 27 4.00 23.22 -9.04
C SER A 27 5.04 22.20 -8.55
N LEU A 28 4.78 20.92 -8.72
CA LEU A 28 5.75 19.87 -8.42
C LEU A 28 7.03 19.96 -9.25
N PHE A 29 6.94 20.58 -10.44
CA PHE A 29 8.07 20.78 -11.35
C PHE A 29 8.77 22.13 -11.15
N GLU A 30 8.42 22.86 -10.10
CA GLU A 30 9.11 24.09 -9.75
C GLU A 30 10.51 23.76 -9.22
N PRO A 31 11.57 24.42 -9.76
CA PRO A 31 12.95 24.16 -9.31
C PRO A 31 13.15 24.72 -7.89
N VAL A 32 13.65 23.88 -6.99
CA VAL A 32 13.99 24.27 -5.60
C VAL A 32 15.31 25.03 -5.56
N CYS A 33 16.24 24.72 -6.48
CA CYS A 33 17.54 25.38 -6.64
C CYS A 33 17.81 25.64 -8.12
N SER A 34 18.11 26.87 -8.48
CA SER A 34 18.41 27.29 -9.86
C SER A 34 19.91 27.30 -10.18
N ASP A 35 20.72 26.49 -9.52
CA ASP A 35 22.17 26.48 -9.66
C ASP A 35 22.61 25.29 -10.55
N GLY A 36 22.66 25.53 -11.87
CA GLY A 36 23.27 24.59 -12.81
C GLY A 36 22.30 23.78 -13.68
N SER A 37 22.86 22.90 -14.50
CA SER A 37 22.16 22.10 -15.53
C SER A 37 21.23 21.01 -15.01
N ASP A 38 21.29 20.68 -13.70
CA ASP A 38 20.44 19.70 -13.04
C ASP A 38 19.62 20.39 -11.92
N ALA A 39 18.58 21.13 -12.31
CA ALA A 39 17.68 21.76 -11.34
C ALA A 39 16.84 20.69 -10.64
N LEU A 40 17.06 20.50 -9.33
CA LEU A 40 16.21 19.67 -8.50
C LEU A 40 14.82 20.29 -8.39
N CYS A 41 13.79 19.54 -8.79
CA CYS A 41 12.41 19.93 -8.66
C CYS A 41 11.81 19.50 -7.32
N ILE A 42 10.69 20.12 -6.94
CA ILE A 42 9.96 19.73 -5.71
C ILE A 42 9.56 18.25 -5.76
N VAL A 43 9.21 17.72 -6.93
CA VAL A 43 8.84 16.29 -7.12
C VAL A 43 9.95 15.33 -6.69
N ASP A 44 11.22 15.72 -6.86
CA ASP A 44 12.38 14.90 -6.48
C ASP A 44 12.58 14.79 -4.97
N GLN A 45 11.98 15.69 -4.21
CA GLN A 45 12.01 15.72 -2.75
C GLN A 45 10.77 15.10 -2.09
N VAL A 46 9.70 14.87 -2.85
CA VAL A 46 8.47 14.27 -2.33
C VAL A 46 8.66 12.77 -2.20
N LYS A 47 8.70 12.29 -0.98
CA LYS A 47 8.78 10.86 -0.67
C LYS A 47 7.39 10.23 -0.79
N ASP A 48 7.28 9.13 -1.52
CA ASP A 48 6.10 8.28 -1.47
C ASP A 48 6.15 7.41 -0.20
N GLU A 49 5.38 7.79 0.82
CA GLU A 49 5.31 7.06 2.09
C GLU A 49 4.54 5.72 1.97
N ARG A 50 3.85 5.48 0.85
CA ARG A 50 3.08 4.26 0.62
C ARG A 50 3.94 3.11 0.10
N VAL A 51 5.08 3.44 -0.53
CA VAL A 51 6.02 2.45 -1.06
C VAL A 51 7.29 2.48 -0.22
N ARG A 52 7.49 1.45 0.60
CA ARG A 52 8.75 1.23 1.31
C ARG A 52 9.61 0.29 0.49
N ASP A 53 10.92 0.54 0.46
CA ASP A 53 11.87 -0.37 -0.19
C ASP A 53 11.81 -1.78 0.43
N GLU A 54 11.45 -1.88 1.72
CA GLU A 54 11.22 -3.13 2.43
C GLU A 54 10.03 -3.92 1.87
N ASP A 55 8.94 -3.24 1.47
CA ASP A 55 7.74 -3.88 0.92
C ASP A 55 8.05 -4.53 -0.43
N TRP A 56 8.85 -3.88 -1.28
CA TRP A 56 9.27 -4.42 -2.57
C TRP A 56 10.14 -5.68 -2.42
N VAL A 57 11.07 -5.68 -1.47
CA VAL A 57 11.90 -6.87 -1.17
C VAL A 57 11.04 -8.02 -0.65
N GLN A 58 10.04 -7.72 0.19
CA GLN A 58 9.10 -8.72 0.69
C GLN A 58 8.24 -9.29 -0.43
N ASP A 59 7.75 -8.48 -1.35
CA ASP A 59 6.96 -8.93 -2.50
C ASP A 59 7.74 -9.89 -3.41
N ILE A 60 9.03 -9.61 -3.65
CA ILE A 60 9.90 -10.50 -4.41
C ILE A 60 10.10 -11.82 -3.65
N ALA A 61 10.37 -11.78 -2.35
CA ALA A 61 10.59 -12.97 -1.54
C ALA A 61 9.33 -13.85 -1.47
N ILE A 62 8.15 -13.24 -1.33
CA ILE A 62 6.85 -13.93 -1.36
C ILE A 62 6.61 -14.57 -2.74
N SER A 63 6.90 -13.84 -3.82
CA SER A 63 6.75 -14.33 -5.19
C SER A 63 7.66 -15.54 -5.46
N ASP A 64 8.90 -15.49 -4.99
CA ASP A 64 9.85 -16.59 -5.09
C ASP A 64 9.40 -17.80 -4.27
N ALA A 65 9.01 -17.62 -3.02
CA ALA A 65 8.48 -18.66 -2.16
C ALA A 65 7.22 -19.34 -2.77
N MET A 66 6.33 -18.55 -3.39
CA MET A 66 5.20 -19.09 -4.14
C MET A 66 5.64 -19.91 -5.34
N GLY A 67 6.76 -19.58 -5.98
CA GLY A 67 7.34 -20.33 -7.09
C GLY A 67 7.61 -21.80 -6.74
N HIS A 68 7.99 -22.08 -5.51
CA HIS A 68 8.34 -23.41 -5.00
C HIS A 68 7.13 -24.29 -4.61
N LEU A 69 5.92 -23.73 -4.59
CA LEU A 69 4.69 -24.48 -4.30
C LEU A 69 4.21 -25.27 -5.52
N ASN A 70 3.44 -26.35 -5.27
CA ASN A 70 2.76 -27.04 -6.35
C ASN A 70 1.57 -26.23 -6.88
N GLU A 71 1.09 -26.53 -8.10
CA GLU A 71 0.04 -25.76 -8.78
C GLU A 71 -1.29 -25.74 -8.02
N ARG A 72 -1.60 -26.79 -7.27
CA ARG A 72 -2.80 -26.84 -6.42
C ARG A 72 -2.68 -25.92 -5.22
N GLU A 73 -1.54 -25.91 -4.57
CA GLU A 73 -1.24 -25.02 -3.43
C GLU A 73 -1.24 -23.56 -3.87
N LYS A 74 -0.60 -23.22 -5.00
CA LYS A 74 -0.62 -21.87 -5.59
C LYS A 74 -2.04 -21.42 -5.86
N LYS A 75 -2.86 -22.27 -6.47
CA LYS A 75 -4.25 -21.95 -6.78
C LYS A 75 -5.06 -21.67 -5.51
N ILE A 76 -4.91 -22.51 -4.49
CA ILE A 76 -5.60 -22.34 -3.19
C ILE A 76 -5.20 -21.02 -2.55
N LEU A 77 -3.88 -20.71 -2.44
CA LEU A 77 -3.41 -19.47 -1.83
C LEU A 77 -3.89 -18.24 -2.62
N ARG A 78 -3.85 -18.29 -3.96
CA ARG A 78 -4.34 -17.19 -4.79
C ARG A 78 -5.82 -16.90 -4.51
N MET A 79 -6.67 -17.91 -4.53
CA MET A 79 -8.10 -17.75 -4.30
C MET A 79 -8.39 -17.27 -2.88
N ARG A 80 -7.64 -17.74 -1.88
CA ARG A 80 -7.82 -17.38 -0.48
C ARG A 80 -7.36 -15.95 -0.16
N PHE A 81 -6.15 -15.59 -0.56
CA PHE A 81 -5.49 -14.36 -0.11
C PHE A 81 -5.59 -13.23 -1.13
N PHE A 82 -5.65 -13.51 -2.42
CA PHE A 82 -5.75 -12.46 -3.44
C PHE A 82 -7.18 -12.23 -3.92
N GLU A 83 -8.01 -13.27 -3.96
CA GLU A 83 -9.41 -13.16 -4.38
C GLU A 83 -10.39 -13.07 -3.19
N GLY A 84 -9.92 -13.24 -1.96
CA GLY A 84 -10.73 -13.12 -0.75
C GLY A 84 -11.78 -14.20 -0.55
N ARG A 85 -11.65 -15.36 -1.21
CA ARG A 85 -12.64 -16.45 -1.14
C ARG A 85 -12.55 -17.23 0.17
N THR A 86 -13.68 -17.74 0.62
CA THR A 86 -13.75 -18.65 1.78
C THR A 86 -13.23 -20.05 1.44
N GLN A 87 -12.82 -20.83 2.45
CA GLN A 87 -12.38 -22.21 2.24
C GLN A 87 -13.47 -23.10 1.62
N MET A 88 -14.75 -22.82 1.90
CA MET A 88 -15.86 -23.55 1.31
C MET A 88 -16.02 -23.26 -0.18
N GLU A 89 -15.91 -22.02 -0.60
CA GLU A 89 -15.97 -21.62 -2.01
C GLU A 89 -14.80 -22.21 -2.80
N VAL A 90 -13.58 -22.18 -2.23
CA VAL A 90 -12.41 -22.80 -2.83
C VAL A 90 -12.58 -24.32 -2.95
N ALA A 91 -13.15 -24.98 -1.93
CA ALA A 91 -13.45 -26.40 -1.94
C ALA A 91 -14.43 -26.77 -3.07
N GLY A 92 -15.48 -25.98 -3.26
CA GLY A 92 -16.45 -26.15 -4.35
C GLY A 92 -15.83 -25.99 -5.74
N GLU A 93 -14.94 -25.00 -5.92
CA GLU A 93 -14.32 -24.74 -7.22
C GLU A 93 -13.26 -25.78 -7.61
N ILE A 94 -12.46 -26.25 -6.62
CA ILE A 94 -11.41 -27.25 -6.87
C ILE A 94 -11.94 -28.67 -6.86
N GLY A 95 -13.16 -28.88 -6.33
CA GLY A 95 -13.79 -30.20 -6.23
C GLY A 95 -13.22 -31.10 -5.12
N ILE A 96 -12.83 -30.50 -3.98
CA ILE A 96 -12.30 -31.20 -2.80
C ILE A 96 -13.05 -30.78 -1.55
N SER A 97 -12.86 -31.50 -0.42
CA SER A 97 -13.49 -31.11 0.84
C SER A 97 -12.87 -29.86 1.45
N GLN A 98 -13.65 -29.08 2.22
CA GLN A 98 -13.15 -27.92 2.98
C GLN A 98 -11.99 -28.31 3.92
N ALA A 99 -12.05 -29.49 4.54
CA ALA A 99 -10.99 -29.99 5.39
C ALA A 99 -9.67 -30.23 4.62
N GLN A 100 -9.74 -30.68 3.35
CA GLN A 100 -8.58 -30.83 2.49
C GLN A 100 -8.01 -29.46 2.09
N VAL A 101 -8.86 -28.48 1.76
CA VAL A 101 -8.43 -27.09 1.50
C VAL A 101 -7.66 -26.54 2.69
N SER A 102 -8.20 -26.69 3.91
CA SER A 102 -7.55 -26.20 5.14
C SER A 102 -6.18 -26.87 5.38
N ARG A 103 -6.04 -28.17 5.11
CA ARG A 103 -4.75 -28.87 5.24
C ARG A 103 -3.74 -28.41 4.19
N LEU A 104 -4.16 -28.29 2.94
CA LEU A 104 -3.30 -27.82 1.85
C LEU A 104 -2.87 -26.36 2.04
N GLU A 105 -3.77 -25.50 2.51
CA GLU A 105 -3.46 -24.09 2.88
C GLU A 105 -2.37 -24.04 3.96
N LYS A 106 -2.54 -24.79 5.06
CA LYS A 106 -1.52 -24.87 6.12
C LYS A 106 -0.18 -25.39 5.63
N HIS A 107 -0.21 -26.44 4.81
CA HIS A 107 1.02 -27.05 4.25
C HIS A 107 1.74 -26.06 3.33
N ALA A 108 1.01 -25.38 2.47
CA ALA A 108 1.56 -24.35 1.58
C ALA A 108 2.20 -23.20 2.36
N LEU A 109 1.53 -22.68 3.39
CA LEU A 109 2.08 -21.63 4.26
C LEU A 109 3.33 -22.09 5.01
N MET A 110 3.36 -23.33 5.49
CA MET A 110 4.57 -23.89 6.13
C MET A 110 5.74 -24.01 5.15
N ASN A 111 5.48 -24.40 3.91
CA ASN A 111 6.52 -24.49 2.88
C ASN A 111 7.05 -23.09 2.53
N MET A 112 6.17 -22.11 2.34
CA MET A 112 6.58 -20.72 2.12
C MET A 112 7.43 -20.18 3.27
N ARG A 113 7.02 -20.43 4.52
CA ARG A 113 7.76 -19.99 5.70
C ARG A 113 9.19 -20.55 5.75
N LYS A 114 9.38 -21.82 5.40
CA LYS A 114 10.71 -22.43 5.32
C LYS A 114 11.60 -21.77 4.25
N HIS A 115 11.03 -21.34 3.14
CA HIS A 115 11.76 -20.63 2.09
C HIS A 115 12.10 -19.20 2.44
N LEU A 116 11.26 -18.53 3.25
CA LEU A 116 11.50 -17.17 3.73
C LEU A 116 12.52 -17.10 4.87
N GLY A 117 13.01 -18.23 5.40
CA GLY A 117 14.08 -18.26 6.39
C GLY A 117 13.62 -18.16 7.85
N GLU A 118 12.34 -18.40 8.14
CA GLU A 118 11.81 -18.51 9.49
C GLU A 118 11.54 -19.95 9.92
#